data_cefa71a03095b028e2d67ebc9cc7580a
#
_entry.id   cefa71a03095b028e2d67ebc9cc7580a
#
_cell.length_a   1.000
_cell.length_b   1.000
_cell.length_c   1.000
_cell.angle_alpha   90.00
_cell.angle_beta   90.00
_cell.angle_gamma   90.00
#
_symmetry.space_group_name_H-M   'P 1'
#
loop_
_entity.id
_entity.type
_entity.pdbx_description
1 polymer ?
#
loop_
_entity_poly.entity_id
_entity_poly.type
_entity_poly.pdbx_seq_one_letter_code
_entity_poly.pdbx_strand_id
1 'polypeptide(L)'
;MDKVNERAYGKINLSLDVLGRRANGYHDVSMVMQTVDLYDVITLRKLSYRDGIILTTDVDNIPLDEGNIVYKAIKLVKEEYGIDIGVSADIKKRLPVAAGMGGGSADSAAALRGMNTLFELGLKSERLEELGVRLGADVPFLIKGGIALAEGIGEKLTALPAFPECSLVIVNPNVSVSTKEVYEAFDSLTEVVHPDIKKLTDSLGKEDLRYIVKLLGNVLEDVTIKKHGIIDEIKRLLVENGAVFSMMTGSGPTVFGIFENEEKAVMAGDRLNEMKCFELVEVTRCQGLE
;
A
#
# COMPACT_ATOMS: atom_id res chain seq x y z
N MET A 1 -8.52 -28.35 3.38
CA MET A 1 -7.41 -27.82 2.55
C MET A 1 -6.17 -27.70 3.44
N ASP A 2 -4.96 -28.04 2.95
CA ASP A 2 -3.75 -28.01 3.78
C ASP A 2 -2.78 -26.90 3.39
N LYS A 3 -3.04 -26.23 2.28
CA LYS A 3 -2.22 -25.13 1.75
C LYS A 3 -3.09 -24.12 1.00
N VAL A 4 -2.78 -22.82 1.21
CA VAL A 4 -3.39 -21.69 0.49
C VAL A 4 -2.28 -20.73 0.04
N ASN A 5 -2.44 -20.14 -1.14
CA ASN A 5 -1.60 -19.04 -1.61
C ASN A 5 -2.49 -17.80 -1.78
N GLU A 6 -2.06 -16.69 -1.19
CA GLU A 6 -2.75 -15.39 -1.28
C GLU A 6 -1.81 -14.35 -1.89
N ARG A 7 -2.35 -13.48 -2.74
CA ARG A 7 -1.65 -12.31 -3.23
C ARG A 7 -1.87 -11.13 -2.27
N ALA A 8 -0.80 -10.52 -1.87
CA ALA A 8 -0.78 -9.35 -0.99
C ALA A 8 -0.51 -8.10 -1.83
N TYR A 9 -1.55 -7.55 -2.45
CA TYR A 9 -1.43 -6.41 -3.35
C TYR A 9 -1.04 -5.13 -2.61
N GLY A 10 -0.08 -4.40 -3.17
CA GLY A 10 0.28 -3.07 -2.68
C GLY A 10 -0.75 -2.01 -3.02
N LYS A 11 -0.59 -0.84 -2.42
CA LYS A 11 -1.41 0.34 -2.70
C LYS A 11 -0.54 1.54 -3.04
N ILE A 12 -1.15 2.51 -3.73
CA ILE A 12 -0.68 3.89 -3.82
C ILE A 12 -1.73 4.83 -3.25
N ASN A 13 -1.30 6.04 -2.84
CA ASN A 13 -2.21 7.12 -2.52
C ASN A 13 -2.31 8.02 -3.77
N LEU A 14 -3.47 8.03 -4.40
CA LEU A 14 -3.80 8.97 -5.50
C LEU A 14 -3.99 10.39 -4.97
N SER A 15 -4.45 10.51 -3.73
CA SER A 15 -4.41 11.76 -2.98
C SER A 15 -4.22 11.48 -1.50
N LEU A 16 -3.53 12.37 -0.79
CA LEU A 16 -3.34 12.30 0.65
C LEU A 16 -3.34 13.70 1.25
N ASP A 17 -4.26 13.94 2.17
CA ASP A 17 -4.35 15.14 2.97
C ASP A 17 -4.30 14.81 4.46
N VAL A 18 -3.70 15.70 5.25
CA VAL A 18 -3.63 15.64 6.71
C VAL A 18 -4.47 16.77 7.27
N LEU A 19 -5.57 16.41 7.95
CA LEU A 19 -6.59 17.35 8.40
C LEU A 19 -6.30 17.90 9.79
N GLY A 20 -5.50 17.20 10.60
CA GLY A 20 -5.12 17.64 11.94
C GLY A 20 -4.59 16.51 12.81
N ARG A 21 -3.99 16.90 13.95
CA ARG A 21 -3.42 15.96 14.92
C ARG A 21 -4.40 15.69 16.06
N ARG A 22 -4.58 14.42 16.40
CA ARG A 22 -5.39 13.94 17.52
C ARG A 22 -4.61 14.00 18.83
N ALA A 23 -5.33 14.03 19.96
CA ALA A 23 -4.72 13.98 21.31
C ALA A 23 -3.89 12.71 21.58
N ASN A 24 -4.18 11.62 20.89
CA ASN A 24 -3.44 10.34 21.00
C ASN A 24 -2.18 10.29 20.11
N GLY A 25 -1.83 11.38 19.41
CA GLY A 25 -0.66 11.51 18.57
C GLY A 25 -0.84 11.05 17.11
N TYR A 26 -1.95 10.40 16.76
CA TYR A 26 -2.33 10.12 15.37
C TYR A 26 -2.84 11.38 14.66
N HIS A 27 -2.90 11.32 13.32
CA HIS A 27 -3.48 12.39 12.51
C HIS A 27 -4.80 11.93 11.88
N ASP A 28 -5.75 12.86 11.82
CA ASP A 28 -6.89 12.71 10.93
C ASP A 28 -6.42 12.95 9.49
N VAL A 29 -6.76 12.03 8.62
CA VAL A 29 -6.39 12.08 7.21
C VAL A 29 -7.63 11.95 6.32
N SER A 30 -7.48 12.42 5.09
CA SER A 30 -8.39 12.13 3.99
C SER A 30 -7.53 11.68 2.80
N MET A 31 -7.75 10.47 2.31
CA MET A 31 -6.90 9.86 1.28
C MET A 31 -7.75 9.15 0.24
N VAL A 32 -7.34 9.23 -1.02
CA VAL A 32 -7.82 8.31 -2.05
C VAL A 32 -6.76 7.25 -2.26
N MET A 33 -7.07 6.02 -1.85
CA MET A 33 -6.20 4.86 -1.98
C MET A 33 -6.60 3.99 -3.16
N GLN A 34 -5.60 3.45 -3.87
CA GLN A 34 -5.78 2.56 -5.03
C GLN A 34 -4.86 1.36 -4.90
N THR A 35 -5.39 0.14 -5.01
CA THR A 35 -4.56 -1.07 -5.14
C THR A 35 -3.89 -1.12 -6.51
N VAL A 36 -2.67 -1.67 -6.55
CA VAL A 36 -1.89 -1.84 -7.78
C VAL A 36 -1.59 -3.32 -8.02
N ASP A 37 -1.39 -3.72 -9.27
CA ASP A 37 -1.05 -5.11 -9.66
C ASP A 37 0.45 -5.40 -9.45
N LEU A 38 0.95 -5.00 -8.28
CA LEU A 38 2.25 -5.37 -7.73
C LEU A 38 1.99 -5.95 -6.34
N TYR A 39 2.44 -7.18 -6.08
CA TYR A 39 2.04 -7.93 -4.90
C TYR A 39 3.13 -8.87 -4.37
N ASP A 40 3.09 -9.10 -3.08
CA ASP A 40 3.79 -10.20 -2.42
C ASP A 40 2.95 -11.48 -2.46
N VAL A 41 3.54 -12.63 -2.18
CA VAL A 41 2.82 -13.90 -2.10
C VAL A 41 2.96 -14.49 -0.71
N ILE A 42 1.81 -14.74 -0.07
CA ILE A 42 1.74 -15.39 1.25
C ILE A 42 1.25 -16.82 1.06
N THR A 43 2.11 -17.79 1.39
CA THR A 43 1.75 -19.21 1.36
C THR A 43 1.53 -19.72 2.77
N LEU A 44 0.30 -20.05 3.12
CA LEU A 44 -0.07 -20.63 4.42
C LEU A 44 -0.22 -22.15 4.30
N ARG A 45 0.24 -22.88 5.34
CA ARG A 45 0.10 -24.35 5.45
C ARG A 45 -0.25 -24.75 6.89
N LYS A 46 -1.13 -25.74 7.03
CA LYS A 46 -1.34 -26.43 8.30
C LYS A 46 -0.09 -27.28 8.63
N LEU A 47 0.32 -27.24 9.88
CA LEU A 47 1.41 -28.08 10.38
C LEU A 47 0.86 -29.39 10.96
N SER A 48 1.65 -30.45 10.90
CA SER A 48 1.23 -31.78 11.40
C SER A 48 1.23 -31.89 12.94
N TYR A 49 1.80 -30.90 13.64
CA TYR A 49 1.88 -30.86 15.10
C TYR A 49 0.97 -29.75 15.66
N ARG A 50 0.54 -29.92 16.91
CA ARG A 50 -0.29 -28.94 17.60
C ARG A 50 0.53 -27.72 17.97
N ASP A 51 -0.14 -26.55 17.77
CA ASP A 51 0.32 -25.22 18.11
C ASP A 51 1.62 -24.75 17.42
N GLY A 52 1.79 -23.43 17.38
CA GLY A 52 2.94 -22.73 16.83
C GLY A 52 2.64 -22.02 15.50
N ILE A 53 3.44 -20.97 15.28
CA ILE A 53 3.45 -20.21 14.02
C ILE A 53 4.90 -20.17 13.57
N ILE A 54 5.15 -20.56 12.32
CA ILE A 54 6.47 -20.52 11.70
C ILE A 54 6.42 -19.57 10.51
N LEU A 55 7.28 -18.56 10.50
CA LEU A 55 7.45 -17.68 9.36
C LEU A 55 8.75 -17.97 8.62
N THR A 56 8.71 -17.89 7.31
CA THR A 56 9.86 -17.89 6.40
C THR A 56 9.72 -16.75 5.38
N THR A 57 10.83 -16.25 4.86
CA THR A 57 10.87 -15.21 3.85
C THR A 57 12.12 -15.33 2.99
N ASP A 58 12.11 -14.66 1.84
CA ASP A 58 13.25 -14.52 0.94
C ASP A 58 14.03 -13.20 1.11
N VAL A 59 13.69 -12.39 2.13
CA VAL A 59 14.39 -11.14 2.47
C VAL A 59 14.85 -11.14 3.93
N ASP A 60 15.95 -10.45 4.23
CA ASP A 60 16.58 -10.49 5.57
C ASP A 60 16.10 -9.37 6.51
N ASN A 61 15.36 -8.38 6.01
CA ASN A 61 15.06 -7.14 6.72
C ASN A 61 13.65 -7.10 7.37
N ILE A 62 12.98 -8.25 7.51
CA ILE A 62 11.70 -8.35 8.23
C ILE A 62 11.80 -9.38 9.37
N PRO A 63 11.17 -9.13 10.53
CA PRO A 63 11.18 -10.08 11.63
C PRO A 63 10.43 -11.38 11.29
N LEU A 64 10.84 -12.51 11.88
CA LEU A 64 10.19 -13.83 11.70
C LEU A 64 9.49 -14.30 12.99
N ASP A 65 9.24 -13.38 13.90
CA ASP A 65 8.64 -13.61 15.21
C ASP A 65 7.37 -12.76 15.42
N GLU A 66 6.94 -12.59 16.66
CA GLU A 66 5.78 -11.76 17.04
C GLU A 66 5.90 -10.28 16.64
N GLY A 67 7.08 -9.80 16.23
CA GLY A 67 7.27 -8.49 15.64
C GLY A 67 6.63 -8.36 14.26
N ASN A 68 6.50 -9.47 13.52
CA ASN A 68 5.93 -9.49 12.18
C ASN A 68 4.40 -9.37 12.19
N ILE A 69 3.85 -8.54 11.32
CA ILE A 69 2.40 -8.32 11.24
C ILE A 69 1.64 -9.54 10.68
N VAL A 70 2.28 -10.39 9.85
CA VAL A 70 1.72 -11.67 9.39
C VAL A 70 1.59 -12.64 10.55
N TYR A 71 2.61 -12.72 11.42
CA TYR A 71 2.54 -13.51 12.65
C TYR A 71 1.36 -13.06 13.51
N LYS A 72 1.22 -11.75 13.72
CA LYS A 72 0.11 -11.18 14.50
C LYS A 72 -1.25 -11.49 13.89
N ALA A 73 -1.38 -11.44 12.55
CA ALA A 73 -2.61 -11.77 11.85
C ALA A 73 -3.01 -13.25 12.05
N ILE A 74 -2.05 -14.17 11.89
CA ILE A 74 -2.28 -15.60 12.12
C ILE A 74 -2.66 -15.86 13.58
N LYS A 75 -1.89 -15.29 14.53
CA LYS A 75 -2.15 -15.42 15.99
C LYS A 75 -3.53 -14.91 16.34
N LEU A 76 -3.91 -13.74 15.82
CA LEU A 76 -5.23 -13.13 16.03
C LEU A 76 -6.37 -14.07 15.61
N VAL A 77 -6.30 -14.66 14.41
CA VAL A 77 -7.32 -15.60 13.93
C VAL A 77 -7.33 -16.88 14.75
N LYS A 78 -6.15 -17.41 15.11
CA LYS A 78 -6.06 -18.61 15.96
C LYS A 78 -6.75 -18.41 17.31
N GLU A 79 -6.48 -17.29 17.97
CA GLU A 79 -7.07 -16.95 19.29
C GLU A 79 -8.57 -16.70 19.18
N GLU A 80 -9.03 -15.95 18.17
CA GLU A 80 -10.43 -15.55 17.99
C GLU A 80 -11.34 -16.74 17.67
N TYR A 81 -10.81 -17.76 16.96
CA TYR A 81 -11.59 -18.91 16.47
C TYR A 81 -11.18 -20.25 17.09
N GLY A 82 -10.34 -20.25 18.12
CA GLY A 82 -9.95 -21.46 18.86
C GLY A 82 -9.19 -22.48 18.01
N ILE A 83 -8.27 -22.03 17.14
CA ILE A 83 -7.53 -22.92 16.25
C ILE A 83 -6.27 -23.44 16.96
N ASP A 84 -6.24 -24.74 17.29
CA ASP A 84 -5.11 -25.40 17.98
C ASP A 84 -4.04 -25.97 17.02
N ILE A 85 -4.32 -25.93 15.70
CA ILE A 85 -3.41 -26.45 14.67
C ILE A 85 -2.32 -25.40 14.37
N GLY A 86 -1.05 -25.83 14.32
CA GLY A 86 0.06 -24.97 13.93
C GLY A 86 -0.05 -24.52 12.47
N VAL A 87 0.52 -23.35 12.18
CA VAL A 87 0.50 -22.74 10.84
C VAL A 87 1.90 -22.29 10.45
N SER A 88 2.34 -22.61 9.24
CA SER A 88 3.50 -21.95 8.64
C SER A 88 3.05 -20.95 7.58
N ALA A 89 3.75 -19.83 7.51
CA ALA A 89 3.60 -18.82 6.45
C ALA A 89 4.94 -18.56 5.77
N ASP A 90 5.00 -18.73 4.46
CA ASP A 90 6.13 -18.34 3.62
C ASP A 90 5.77 -17.04 2.91
N ILE A 91 6.60 -15.99 3.10
CA ILE A 91 6.39 -14.63 2.61
C ILE A 91 7.39 -14.38 1.48
N LYS A 92 6.88 -14.26 0.25
CA LYS A 92 7.68 -13.90 -0.93
C LYS A 92 7.49 -12.43 -1.25
N LYS A 93 8.55 -11.64 -1.06
CA LYS A 93 8.50 -10.17 -1.18
C LYS A 93 8.80 -9.69 -2.61
N ARG A 94 7.95 -8.81 -3.10
CA ARG A 94 8.17 -7.97 -4.28
C ARG A 94 7.90 -6.49 -3.97
N LEU A 95 7.00 -6.22 -3.01
CA LEU A 95 6.77 -4.87 -2.52
C LEU A 95 7.97 -4.40 -1.69
N PRO A 96 8.48 -3.19 -1.91
CA PRO A 96 9.57 -2.66 -1.11
C PRO A 96 9.13 -2.46 0.34
N VAL A 97 10.04 -2.75 1.27
CA VAL A 97 9.75 -2.68 2.72
C VAL A 97 9.78 -1.23 3.20
N ALA A 98 8.81 -0.83 4.02
CA ALA A 98 8.70 0.51 4.60
C ALA A 98 8.72 1.66 3.56
N ALA A 99 8.05 1.49 2.45
CA ALA A 99 8.17 2.32 1.25
C ALA A 99 6.90 3.11 0.87
N GLY A 100 5.92 3.26 1.76
CA GLY A 100 4.68 4.00 1.48
C GLY A 100 3.64 3.23 0.67
N MET A 101 3.91 1.96 0.31
CA MET A 101 3.01 1.11 -0.48
C MET A 101 2.14 0.17 0.35
N GLY A 102 2.22 0.21 1.67
CA GLY A 102 1.42 -0.63 2.57
C GLY A 102 1.81 -2.12 2.56
N GLY A 103 3.06 -2.50 2.17
CA GLY A 103 3.48 -3.88 1.98
C GLY A 103 3.21 -4.78 3.19
N GLY A 104 3.61 -4.39 4.40
CA GLY A 104 3.32 -5.17 5.61
C GLY A 104 1.82 -5.33 5.89
N SER A 105 1.04 -4.26 5.67
CA SER A 105 -0.42 -4.33 5.81
C SER A 105 -1.06 -5.22 4.74
N ALA A 106 -0.50 -5.24 3.52
CA ALA A 106 -0.91 -6.14 2.44
C ALA A 106 -0.66 -7.61 2.81
N ASP A 107 0.54 -7.90 3.35
CA ASP A 107 0.89 -9.24 3.84
C ASP A 107 -0.07 -9.70 4.94
N SER A 108 -0.40 -8.80 5.88
CA SER A 108 -1.35 -9.06 6.96
C SER A 108 -2.77 -9.32 6.44
N ALA A 109 -3.24 -8.51 5.48
CA ALA A 109 -4.54 -8.69 4.83
C ALA A 109 -4.63 -10.06 4.12
N ALA A 110 -3.58 -10.42 3.37
CA ALA A 110 -3.46 -11.72 2.72
C ALA A 110 -3.43 -12.86 3.75
N ALA A 111 -2.73 -12.70 4.87
CA ALA A 111 -2.75 -13.70 5.94
C ALA A 111 -4.14 -13.89 6.55
N LEU A 112 -4.90 -12.81 6.78
CA LEU A 112 -6.29 -12.89 7.27
C LEU A 112 -7.20 -13.64 6.28
N ARG A 113 -7.15 -13.30 4.98
CA ARG A 113 -7.91 -14.01 3.94
C ARG A 113 -7.49 -15.48 3.83
N GLY A 114 -6.19 -15.71 3.84
CA GLY A 114 -5.63 -17.04 3.76
C GLY A 114 -5.98 -17.93 4.95
N MET A 115 -5.99 -17.41 6.17
CA MET A 115 -6.47 -18.13 7.36
C MET A 115 -7.97 -18.46 7.27
N ASN A 116 -8.79 -17.51 6.79
CA ASN A 116 -10.21 -17.74 6.55
C ASN A 116 -10.42 -18.91 5.58
N THR A 117 -9.68 -18.93 4.48
CA THR A 117 -9.76 -20.00 3.45
C THR A 117 -9.18 -21.32 3.97
N LEU A 118 -7.99 -21.29 4.60
CA LEU A 118 -7.28 -22.49 5.05
C LEU A 118 -8.09 -23.30 6.08
N PHE A 119 -8.81 -22.60 6.97
CA PHE A 119 -9.61 -23.21 8.03
C PHE A 119 -11.12 -23.20 7.74
N GLU A 120 -11.53 -22.78 6.54
CA GLU A 120 -12.93 -22.79 6.08
C GLU A 120 -13.87 -22.07 7.06
N LEU A 121 -13.41 -20.90 7.57
CA LEU A 121 -14.12 -20.17 8.63
C LEU A 121 -15.40 -19.46 8.11
N GLY A 122 -15.52 -19.26 6.80
CA GLY A 122 -16.69 -18.63 6.18
C GLY A 122 -16.90 -17.16 6.56
N LEU A 123 -15.82 -16.46 6.95
CA LEU A 123 -15.89 -15.05 7.33
C LEU A 123 -16.12 -14.16 6.12
N LYS A 124 -17.04 -13.21 6.26
CA LYS A 124 -17.28 -12.17 5.26
C LYS A 124 -16.19 -11.09 5.32
N SER A 125 -16.08 -10.28 4.26
CA SER A 125 -15.10 -9.20 4.16
C SER A 125 -15.16 -8.24 5.35
N GLU A 126 -16.37 -7.86 5.77
CA GLU A 126 -16.57 -6.93 6.88
C GLU A 126 -15.95 -7.46 8.20
N ARG A 127 -16.06 -8.78 8.44
CA ARG A 127 -15.44 -9.38 9.62
C ARG A 127 -13.93 -9.43 9.54
N LEU A 128 -13.37 -9.68 8.36
CA LEU A 128 -11.92 -9.61 8.12
C LEU A 128 -11.40 -8.18 8.29
N GLU A 129 -12.15 -7.18 7.79
CA GLU A 129 -11.83 -5.74 7.96
C GLU A 129 -11.81 -5.34 9.44
N GLU A 130 -12.79 -5.79 10.26
CA GLU A 130 -12.78 -5.58 11.72
C GLU A 130 -11.54 -6.16 12.41
N LEU A 131 -11.12 -7.37 12.03
CA LEU A 131 -9.87 -7.96 12.51
C LEU A 131 -8.66 -7.16 12.01
N GLY A 132 -8.73 -6.70 10.77
CA GLY A 132 -7.67 -5.92 10.12
C GLY A 132 -7.38 -4.59 10.81
N VAL A 133 -8.39 -3.87 11.30
CA VAL A 133 -8.22 -2.61 12.06
C VAL A 133 -7.31 -2.81 13.28
N ARG A 134 -7.39 -3.97 13.94
CA ARG A 134 -6.56 -4.31 15.12
C ARG A 134 -5.08 -4.50 14.78
N LEU A 135 -4.75 -4.69 13.50
CA LEU A 135 -3.40 -4.93 12.99
C LEU A 135 -2.77 -3.68 12.36
N GLY A 136 -3.58 -2.85 11.71
CA GLY A 136 -3.11 -1.61 11.11
C GLY A 136 -4.19 -0.87 10.32
N ALA A 137 -4.03 0.45 10.17
CA ALA A 137 -5.03 1.33 9.53
C ALA A 137 -5.27 1.01 8.04
N ASP A 138 -4.21 0.59 7.31
CA ASP A 138 -4.31 0.25 5.87
C ASP A 138 -4.84 -1.18 5.63
N VAL A 139 -4.88 -2.05 6.66
CA VAL A 139 -5.25 -3.47 6.50
C VAL A 139 -6.68 -3.65 5.99
N PRO A 140 -7.70 -2.92 6.50
CA PRO A 140 -9.07 -3.03 5.99
C PRO A 140 -9.16 -2.70 4.49
N PHE A 141 -8.49 -1.65 4.03
CA PHE A 141 -8.44 -1.30 2.61
C PHE A 141 -7.81 -2.44 1.77
N LEU A 142 -6.70 -3.02 2.24
CA LEU A 142 -5.99 -4.08 1.53
C LEU A 142 -6.68 -5.46 1.60
N ILE A 143 -7.66 -5.63 2.50
CA ILE A 143 -8.61 -6.76 2.47
C ILE A 143 -9.62 -6.55 1.35
N LYS A 144 -10.18 -5.35 1.23
CA LYS A 144 -11.23 -4.99 0.27
C LYS A 144 -10.69 -4.80 -1.15
N GLY A 145 -9.58 -4.10 -1.29
CA GLY A 145 -8.97 -3.76 -2.58
C GLY A 145 -9.70 -2.66 -3.35
N GLY A 146 -9.30 -2.48 -4.62
CA GLY A 146 -9.88 -1.51 -5.53
C GLY A 146 -9.47 -0.07 -5.24
N ILE A 147 -10.43 0.85 -5.25
CA ILE A 147 -10.24 2.26 -4.94
C ILE A 147 -11.21 2.71 -3.85
N ALA A 148 -10.72 3.47 -2.86
CA ALA A 148 -11.55 3.98 -1.78
C ALA A 148 -11.07 5.34 -1.26
N LEU A 149 -12.03 6.15 -0.79
CA LEU A 149 -11.77 7.25 0.13
C LEU A 149 -11.55 6.64 1.53
N ALA A 150 -10.43 6.96 2.15
CA ALA A 150 -10.08 6.56 3.49
C ALA A 150 -9.99 7.80 4.39
N GLU A 151 -10.74 7.80 5.47
CA GLU A 151 -10.85 8.89 6.43
C GLU A 151 -10.55 8.39 7.86
N GLY A 152 -10.59 9.30 8.84
CA GLY A 152 -10.18 8.99 10.20
C GLY A 152 -8.66 8.91 10.28
N ILE A 153 -8.09 7.81 10.79
CA ILE A 153 -6.66 7.50 10.71
C ILE A 153 -6.33 6.65 9.46
N GLY A 154 -7.32 6.45 8.55
CA GLY A 154 -7.27 5.65 7.33
C GLY A 154 -8.20 4.42 7.36
N GLU A 155 -8.93 4.21 8.46
CA GLU A 155 -9.76 3.03 8.69
C GLU A 155 -11.21 3.16 8.18
N LYS A 156 -11.71 4.38 7.94
CA LYS A 156 -13.09 4.61 7.47
C LYS A 156 -13.10 4.64 5.95
N LEU A 157 -13.61 3.57 5.36
CA LEU A 157 -13.53 3.35 3.92
C LEU A 157 -14.87 3.59 3.23
N THR A 158 -14.85 4.43 2.21
CA THR A 158 -15.95 4.61 1.26
C THR A 158 -15.47 4.19 -0.13
N ALA A 159 -16.12 3.19 -0.74
CA ALA A 159 -15.79 2.75 -2.08
C ALA A 159 -16.02 3.87 -3.10
N LEU A 160 -15.14 3.99 -4.08
CA LEU A 160 -15.19 5.00 -5.13
C LEU A 160 -15.36 4.35 -6.51
N PRO A 161 -15.85 5.12 -7.50
CA PRO A 161 -15.79 4.69 -8.90
C PRO A 161 -14.35 4.43 -9.35
N ALA A 162 -14.18 3.54 -10.33
CA ALA A 162 -12.87 3.16 -10.84
C ALA A 162 -12.06 4.38 -11.32
N PHE A 163 -10.74 4.32 -11.05
CA PHE A 163 -9.78 5.25 -11.66
C PHE A 163 -9.70 4.98 -13.15
N PRO A 164 -9.48 6.00 -14.01
CA PRO A 164 -9.32 5.80 -15.44
C PRO A 164 -8.21 4.80 -15.77
N GLU A 165 -8.41 4.02 -16.85
CA GLU A 165 -7.40 3.08 -17.32
C GLU A 165 -6.08 3.80 -17.62
N CYS A 166 -5.00 3.27 -17.02
CA CYS A 166 -3.66 3.81 -17.19
C CYS A 166 -2.62 2.74 -16.81
N SER A 167 -1.40 2.97 -17.24
CA SER A 167 -0.23 2.20 -16.77
C SER A 167 0.56 3.01 -15.76
N LEU A 168 1.21 2.31 -14.84
CA LEU A 168 2.01 2.90 -13.77
C LEU A 168 3.46 2.43 -13.88
N VAL A 169 4.40 3.32 -13.58
CA VAL A 169 5.78 2.95 -13.25
C VAL A 169 6.00 3.30 -11.79
N ILE A 170 6.33 2.30 -11.00
CA ILE A 170 6.66 2.42 -9.58
C ILE A 170 8.18 2.46 -9.45
N VAL A 171 8.71 3.47 -8.79
CA VAL A 171 10.15 3.61 -8.54
C VAL A 171 10.39 3.78 -7.04
N ASN A 172 11.21 2.90 -6.48
CA ASN A 172 11.68 3.03 -5.10
C ASN A 172 13.17 3.35 -5.09
N PRO A 173 13.60 4.51 -4.56
CA PRO A 173 15.00 4.78 -4.30
C PRO A 173 15.47 3.97 -3.07
N ASN A 174 16.75 3.65 -3.04
CA ASN A 174 17.35 2.96 -1.89
C ASN A 174 17.57 3.93 -0.72
N VAL A 175 16.47 4.50 -0.17
CA VAL A 175 16.51 5.39 1.01
C VAL A 175 15.41 5.00 1.99
N SER A 176 15.70 5.10 3.28
CA SER A 176 14.72 4.81 4.33
C SER A 176 14.01 6.08 4.78
N VAL A 177 12.69 6.03 4.87
CA VAL A 177 11.84 7.14 5.34
C VAL A 177 10.99 6.68 6.52
N SER A 178 11.09 7.40 7.63
CA SER A 178 10.27 7.16 8.82
C SER A 178 8.94 7.90 8.69
N THR A 179 7.83 7.17 8.59
CA THR A 179 6.48 7.75 8.56
C THR A 179 6.25 8.69 9.74
N LYS A 180 6.70 8.30 10.95
CA LYS A 180 6.59 9.13 12.14
C LYS A 180 7.30 10.47 11.99
N GLU A 181 8.55 10.46 11.52
CA GLU A 181 9.34 11.69 11.31
C GLU A 181 8.72 12.60 10.25
N VAL A 182 8.11 12.03 9.20
CA VAL A 182 7.44 12.80 8.15
C VAL A 182 6.22 13.52 8.70
N TYR A 183 5.37 12.86 9.51
CA TYR A 183 4.23 13.51 10.15
C TYR A 183 4.65 14.56 11.19
N GLU A 184 5.69 14.30 11.99
CA GLU A 184 6.25 15.29 12.94
C GLU A 184 6.81 16.53 12.22
N ALA A 185 7.46 16.34 11.07
CA ALA A 185 7.95 17.45 10.26
C ALA A 185 6.79 18.18 9.56
N PHE A 186 5.74 17.48 9.13
CA PHE A 186 4.52 18.09 8.59
C PHE A 186 3.84 19.01 9.62
N ASP A 187 3.75 18.59 10.88
CA ASP A 187 3.18 19.39 11.98
C ASP A 187 3.89 20.75 12.17
N SER A 188 5.12 20.90 11.67
CA SER A 188 5.92 22.12 11.78
C SER A 188 5.73 23.06 10.58
N LEU A 189 4.94 22.69 9.58
CA LEU A 189 4.67 23.54 8.41
C LEU A 189 3.69 24.66 8.79
N THR A 190 3.99 25.87 8.30
CA THR A 190 3.12 27.04 8.48
C THR A 190 2.13 27.24 7.34
N GLU A 191 2.46 26.71 6.18
CA GLU A 191 1.63 26.78 4.98
C GLU A 191 1.61 25.42 4.31
N VAL A 192 0.39 24.94 3.95
CA VAL A 192 0.16 23.67 3.26
C VAL A 192 -0.82 23.91 2.12
N VAL A 193 -0.52 23.40 0.95
CA VAL A 193 -1.47 23.39 -0.17
C VAL A 193 -2.24 22.07 -0.11
N HIS A 194 -3.49 22.14 0.32
CA HIS A 194 -4.35 20.95 0.45
C HIS A 194 -4.95 20.55 -0.90
N PRO A 195 -4.93 19.24 -1.26
CA PRO A 195 -5.61 18.74 -2.44
C PRO A 195 -7.15 18.81 -2.28
N ASP A 196 -7.85 19.10 -3.36
CA ASP A 196 -9.33 19.08 -3.36
C ASP A 196 -9.83 17.63 -3.53
N ILE A 197 -9.78 16.86 -2.44
CA ILE A 197 -10.19 15.44 -2.44
C ILE A 197 -11.66 15.29 -2.81
N LYS A 198 -12.52 16.23 -2.38
CA LYS A 198 -13.94 16.19 -2.75
C LYS A 198 -14.12 16.30 -4.26
N LYS A 199 -13.44 17.25 -4.90
CA LYS A 199 -13.49 17.40 -6.35
C LYS A 199 -12.91 16.18 -7.07
N LEU A 200 -11.83 15.59 -6.56
CA LEU A 200 -11.27 14.35 -7.08
C LEU A 200 -12.31 13.22 -7.04
N THR A 201 -12.92 12.95 -5.88
CA THR A 201 -13.91 11.87 -5.71
C THR A 201 -15.16 12.08 -6.55
N ASP A 202 -15.64 13.33 -6.65
CA ASP A 202 -16.80 13.69 -7.49
C ASP A 202 -16.53 13.54 -8.99
N SER A 203 -15.26 13.60 -9.42
CA SER A 203 -14.82 13.50 -10.81
C SER A 203 -14.54 12.07 -11.26
N LEU A 204 -14.27 11.14 -10.33
CA LEU A 204 -14.03 9.73 -10.67
C LEU A 204 -15.26 9.11 -11.38
N GLY A 205 -14.99 8.33 -12.43
CA GLY A 205 -16.01 7.72 -13.28
C GLY A 205 -16.74 8.68 -14.23
N LYS A 206 -16.36 9.96 -14.26
CA LYS A 206 -17.00 11.01 -15.11
C LYS A 206 -16.02 11.72 -16.03
N GLU A 207 -14.79 11.91 -15.55
CA GLU A 207 -13.76 12.71 -16.24
C GLU A 207 -12.64 11.81 -16.76
N ASP A 208 -11.92 12.31 -17.75
CA ASP A 208 -10.77 11.60 -18.32
C ASP A 208 -9.52 11.66 -17.42
N LEU A 209 -8.53 10.83 -17.77
CA LEU A 209 -7.27 10.75 -17.02
C LEU A 209 -6.56 12.10 -16.92
N ARG A 210 -6.52 12.90 -18.00
CA ARG A 210 -5.81 14.19 -18.02
C ARG A 210 -6.45 15.24 -17.13
N TYR A 211 -7.74 15.14 -16.89
CA TYR A 211 -8.42 15.98 -15.91
C TYR A 211 -8.14 15.48 -14.47
N ILE A 212 -8.31 14.18 -14.24
CA ILE A 212 -8.16 13.59 -12.92
C ILE A 212 -6.76 13.80 -12.33
N VAL A 213 -5.70 13.62 -13.12
CA VAL A 213 -4.32 13.76 -12.63
C VAL A 213 -3.98 15.16 -12.09
N LYS A 214 -4.71 16.19 -12.51
CA LYS A 214 -4.55 17.57 -12.00
C LYS A 214 -5.11 17.78 -10.59
N LEU A 215 -5.91 16.83 -10.10
CA LEU A 215 -6.54 16.86 -8.79
C LEU A 215 -5.77 16.01 -7.77
N LEU A 216 -4.77 15.25 -8.23
CA LEU A 216 -3.94 14.42 -7.34
C LEU A 216 -2.98 15.29 -6.53
N GLY A 217 -2.73 14.91 -5.29
CA GLY A 217 -1.81 15.64 -4.43
C GLY A 217 -1.51 14.89 -3.13
N ASN A 218 -0.32 15.11 -2.59
CA ASN A 218 0.14 14.50 -1.35
C ASN A 218 0.86 15.54 -0.49
N VAL A 219 0.20 15.99 0.58
CA VAL A 219 0.75 17.05 1.46
C VAL A 219 2.03 16.65 2.19
N LEU A 220 2.35 15.35 2.27
CA LEU A 220 3.58 14.86 2.88
C LEU A 220 4.78 14.91 1.93
N GLU A 221 4.53 15.08 0.63
CA GLU A 221 5.58 15.02 -0.39
C GLU A 221 6.64 16.11 -0.19
N ASP A 222 6.22 17.36 0.02
CA ASP A 222 7.14 18.50 0.20
C ASP A 222 8.06 18.33 1.41
N VAL A 223 7.55 17.71 2.47
CA VAL A 223 8.34 17.41 3.68
C VAL A 223 9.42 16.38 3.36
N THR A 224 9.03 15.31 2.67
CA THR A 224 9.94 14.19 2.39
C THR A 224 10.97 14.57 1.33
N ILE A 225 10.60 15.35 0.30
CA ILE A 225 11.51 15.87 -0.72
C ILE A 225 12.61 16.76 -0.11
N LYS A 226 12.27 17.62 0.85
CA LYS A 226 13.27 18.49 1.52
C LYS A 226 14.40 17.69 2.17
N LYS A 227 14.08 16.49 2.67
CA LYS A 227 15.05 15.58 3.31
C LYS A 227 15.72 14.64 2.30
N HIS A 228 14.99 14.25 1.26
CA HIS A 228 15.37 13.24 0.28
C HIS A 228 15.13 13.74 -1.15
N GLY A 229 16.00 14.60 -1.66
CA GLY A 229 15.87 15.22 -2.99
C GLY A 229 15.80 14.25 -4.16
N ILE A 230 16.23 12.99 -3.98
CA ILE A 230 16.09 11.90 -4.97
C ILE A 230 14.63 11.67 -5.39
N ILE A 231 13.67 11.95 -4.51
CA ILE A 231 12.24 11.81 -4.80
C ILE A 231 11.83 12.78 -5.92
N ASP A 232 12.24 14.04 -5.83
CA ASP A 232 11.98 15.05 -6.87
C ASP A 232 12.70 14.71 -8.19
N GLU A 233 13.91 14.17 -8.11
CA GLU A 233 14.64 13.69 -9.29
C GLU A 233 13.88 12.56 -10.00
N ILE A 234 13.38 11.56 -9.26
CA ILE A 234 12.57 10.46 -9.82
C ILE A 234 11.30 11.01 -10.46
N LYS A 235 10.61 11.96 -9.82
CA LYS A 235 9.41 12.59 -10.38
C LYS A 235 9.71 13.24 -11.73
N ARG A 236 10.81 14.00 -11.83
CA ARG A 236 11.23 14.61 -13.10
C ARG A 236 11.57 13.57 -14.15
N LEU A 237 12.35 12.54 -13.80
CA LEU A 237 12.71 11.46 -14.71
C LEU A 237 11.47 10.74 -15.27
N LEU A 238 10.46 10.47 -14.46
CA LEU A 238 9.22 9.86 -14.92
C LEU A 238 8.49 10.75 -15.93
N VAL A 239 8.38 12.05 -15.68
CA VAL A 239 7.73 13.00 -16.58
C VAL A 239 8.53 13.17 -17.88
N GLU A 240 9.87 13.29 -17.82
CA GLU A 240 10.77 13.37 -18.98
C GLU A 240 10.68 12.10 -19.86
N ASN A 241 10.32 10.96 -19.28
CA ASN A 241 10.10 9.70 -19.99
C ASN A 241 8.63 9.44 -20.36
N GLY A 242 7.76 10.46 -20.29
CA GLY A 242 6.42 10.42 -20.86
C GLY A 242 5.29 10.14 -19.88
N ALA A 243 5.54 10.15 -18.57
CA ALA A 243 4.45 10.16 -17.59
C ALA A 243 3.64 11.46 -17.72
N VAL A 244 2.32 11.34 -17.70
CA VAL A 244 1.41 12.51 -17.67
C VAL A 244 1.33 13.13 -16.27
N PHE A 245 1.78 12.38 -15.26
CA PHE A 245 1.85 12.81 -13.86
C PHE A 245 2.80 11.91 -13.08
N SER A 246 3.43 12.46 -12.02
CA SER A 246 4.23 11.69 -11.07
C SER A 246 4.09 12.24 -9.66
N MET A 247 4.07 11.36 -8.65
CA MET A 247 3.90 11.72 -7.25
C MET A 247 4.47 10.65 -6.31
N MET A 248 4.87 11.06 -5.12
CA MET A 248 5.24 10.17 -4.03
C MET A 248 3.99 9.54 -3.40
N THR A 249 4.03 8.25 -3.06
CA THR A 249 2.94 7.57 -2.36
C THR A 249 3.17 7.50 -0.85
N GLY A 250 2.11 7.78 -0.09
CA GLY A 250 2.17 7.78 1.38
C GLY A 250 3.19 8.79 1.93
N SER A 251 3.94 8.39 2.93
CA SER A 251 5.08 9.15 3.46
C SER A 251 6.35 8.98 2.64
N GLY A 252 6.30 8.20 1.55
CA GLY A 252 7.43 7.87 0.69
C GLY A 252 8.26 6.67 1.19
N PRO A 253 9.44 6.44 0.58
CA PRO A 253 10.06 7.20 -0.49
C PRO A 253 9.60 6.82 -1.91
N THR A 254 8.71 5.84 -2.08
CA THR A 254 8.27 5.37 -3.39
C THR A 254 7.55 6.46 -4.18
N VAL A 255 7.92 6.60 -5.44
CA VAL A 255 7.29 7.48 -6.42
C VAL A 255 6.60 6.65 -7.48
N PHE A 256 5.45 7.09 -7.96
CA PHE A 256 4.79 6.51 -9.12
C PHE A 256 4.61 7.53 -10.23
N GLY A 257 4.71 7.06 -11.47
CA GLY A 257 4.36 7.80 -12.68
C GLY A 257 3.13 7.20 -13.33
N ILE A 258 2.24 8.04 -13.84
CA ILE A 258 1.03 7.65 -14.56
C ILE A 258 1.27 7.84 -16.05
N PHE A 259 0.97 6.80 -16.84
CA PHE A 259 1.14 6.79 -18.29
C PHE A 259 -0.19 6.46 -18.98
N GLU A 260 -0.46 7.10 -20.12
CA GLU A 260 -1.69 6.88 -20.88
C GLU A 260 -1.76 5.50 -21.54
N ASN A 261 -0.62 4.86 -21.75
CA ASN A 261 -0.53 3.54 -22.35
C ASN A 261 0.68 2.75 -21.82
N GLU A 262 0.60 1.42 -21.97
CA GLU A 262 1.60 0.48 -21.47
C GLU A 262 2.94 0.60 -22.19
N GLU A 263 2.95 0.85 -23.49
CA GLU A 263 4.19 0.95 -24.28
C GLU A 263 5.10 2.05 -23.74
N LYS A 264 4.57 3.24 -23.46
CA LYS A 264 5.34 4.34 -22.85
C LYS A 264 5.81 4.00 -21.44
N ALA A 265 4.97 3.33 -20.64
CA ALA A 265 5.33 2.91 -19.29
C ALA A 265 6.49 1.91 -19.32
N VAL A 266 6.45 0.92 -20.22
CA VAL A 266 7.52 -0.07 -20.39
C VAL A 266 8.82 0.63 -20.82
N MET A 267 8.77 1.50 -21.83
CA MET A 267 9.96 2.25 -22.27
C MET A 267 10.59 3.10 -21.14
N ALA A 268 9.74 3.74 -20.33
CA ALA A 268 10.20 4.50 -19.17
C ALA A 268 10.81 3.58 -18.10
N GLY A 269 10.13 2.49 -17.78
CA GLY A 269 10.62 1.49 -16.82
C GLY A 269 11.99 0.92 -17.22
N ASP A 270 12.16 0.52 -18.49
CA ASP A 270 13.41 -0.01 -19.00
C ASP A 270 14.55 1.01 -18.86
N ARG A 271 14.33 2.27 -19.25
CA ARG A 271 15.33 3.35 -19.11
C ARG A 271 15.74 3.61 -17.67
N LEU A 272 14.76 3.62 -16.74
CA LEU A 272 15.07 3.81 -15.32
C LEU A 272 15.81 2.60 -14.74
N ASN A 273 15.47 1.37 -15.15
CA ASN A 273 16.18 0.15 -14.77
C ASN A 273 17.64 0.13 -15.27
N GLU A 274 17.92 0.65 -16.47
CA GLU A 274 19.26 0.77 -17.01
C GLU A 274 20.18 1.67 -16.17
N MET A 275 19.63 2.61 -15.42
CA MET A 275 20.39 3.50 -14.52
C MET A 275 20.99 2.75 -13.33
N LYS A 276 20.43 1.62 -12.90
CA LYS A 276 20.92 0.75 -11.82
C LYS A 276 21.14 1.44 -10.47
N CYS A 277 20.39 2.51 -10.21
CA CYS A 277 20.51 3.31 -8.99
C CYS A 277 19.26 3.26 -8.09
N PHE A 278 18.22 2.54 -8.50
CA PHE A 278 16.99 2.35 -7.76
C PHE A 278 16.90 0.95 -7.20
N GLU A 279 16.26 0.79 -6.04
CA GLU A 279 15.99 -0.51 -5.42
C GLU A 279 14.94 -1.29 -6.21
N LEU A 280 13.92 -0.57 -6.71
CA LEU A 280 12.83 -1.13 -7.50
C LEU A 280 12.44 -0.18 -8.62
N VAL A 281 12.27 -0.71 -9.83
CA VAL A 281 11.53 -0.09 -10.93
C VAL A 281 10.60 -1.15 -11.52
N GLU A 282 9.29 -0.96 -11.36
CA GLU A 282 8.28 -1.92 -11.83
C GLU A 282 7.20 -1.23 -12.66
N VAL A 283 6.86 -1.82 -13.80
CA VAL A 283 5.71 -1.43 -14.61
C VAL A 283 4.49 -2.21 -14.14
N THR A 284 3.42 -1.51 -13.82
CA THR A 284 2.19 -2.11 -13.28
C THR A 284 0.96 -1.31 -13.71
N ARG A 285 -0.19 -1.61 -13.14
CA ARG A 285 -1.47 -0.92 -13.37
C ARG A 285 -2.31 -0.83 -12.10
N CYS A 286 -3.32 0.03 -12.13
CA CYS A 286 -4.35 0.02 -11.10
C CYS A 286 -5.13 -1.30 -11.15
N GLN A 287 -5.37 -1.89 -9.99
CA GLN A 287 -6.19 -3.09 -9.86
C GLN A 287 -7.61 -2.71 -9.45
N GLY A 288 -8.60 -3.23 -10.18
CA GLY A 288 -10.00 -3.15 -9.80
C GLY A 288 -10.34 -4.10 -8.64
N LEU A 289 -11.61 -4.11 -8.24
CA LEU A 289 -12.16 -5.15 -7.35
C LEU A 289 -12.22 -6.47 -8.14
N GLU A 290 -11.70 -7.56 -7.56
CA GLU A 290 -11.91 -8.93 -8.07
C GLU A 290 -13.30 -9.46 -7.70
#